data_3d1471c1f8554767b0e150abb95acc83
#
_entry.id   3d1471c1f8554767b0e150abb95acc83
#
_cell.length_a   1.000
_cell.length_b   1.000
_cell.length_c   1.000
_cell.angle_alpha   90.00
_cell.angle_beta   90.00
_cell.angle_gamma   90.00
#
_symmetry.space_group_name_H-M   'P 1'
#
loop_
_entity.id
_entity.type
_entity.pdbx_description
1 polymer ?
#
loop_
_entity_poly.entity_id
_entity_poly.type
_entity_poly.pdbx_seq_one_letter_code
_entity_poly.pdbx_strand_id
1 'polypeptide(L)'
;MEQNYLMVNLENVVDNICIWDGDTNTWKPPEGYTMLVQATTPAMVWELNSEKTDYVLTEQIGMAGIGFTWNGTVCTTNEPKPNPPTQQPTTEGTQTL
;
A
#
# COMPACT_ATOMS: atom_id res chain seq x y z
N MET A 1 15.36 -15.86 -9.54
CA MET A 1 14.05 -16.14 -8.95
C MET A 1 13.15 -14.93 -9.15
N GLU A 2 11.95 -15.17 -9.63
CA GLU A 2 11.04 -14.08 -9.93
C GLU A 2 10.36 -13.57 -8.67
N GLN A 3 10.18 -12.26 -8.61
CA GLN A 3 9.49 -11.62 -7.51
C GLN A 3 8.64 -10.49 -8.06
N ASN A 4 7.66 -10.07 -7.27
CA ASN A 4 6.88 -8.89 -7.61
C ASN A 4 7.65 -7.65 -7.19
N TYR A 5 7.81 -6.74 -8.13
CA TYR A 5 8.50 -5.47 -7.88
C TYR A 5 7.52 -4.32 -8.02
N LEU A 6 7.58 -3.43 -7.04
CA LEU A 6 6.86 -2.15 -7.12
C LEU A 6 7.68 -1.22 -7.98
N MET A 7 7.06 -0.59 -8.96
CA MET A 7 7.72 0.37 -9.84
C MET A 7 7.38 1.77 -9.38
N VAL A 8 8.35 2.43 -8.75
CA VAL A 8 8.19 3.76 -8.18
C VAL A 8 8.69 4.78 -9.19
N ASN A 9 7.81 5.68 -9.63
CA ASN A 9 8.17 6.66 -10.66
C ASN A 9 8.90 7.86 -10.06
N LEU A 10 9.18 8.86 -10.90
CA LEU A 10 9.95 10.03 -10.47
C LEU A 10 9.22 10.87 -9.44
N GLU A 11 7.93 10.70 -9.32
CA GLU A 11 7.13 11.41 -8.32
C GLU A 11 7.03 10.64 -7.02
N ASN A 12 7.77 9.53 -6.92
CA ASN A 12 7.79 8.66 -5.74
C ASN A 12 6.46 7.95 -5.49
N VAL A 13 5.73 7.69 -6.56
CA VAL A 13 4.46 6.98 -6.49
C VAL A 13 4.62 5.64 -7.20
N VAL A 14 4.10 4.58 -6.60
CA VAL A 14 4.05 3.27 -7.23
C VAL A 14 2.97 3.32 -8.29
N ASP A 15 3.37 3.28 -9.56
CA ASP A 15 2.40 3.35 -10.65
C ASP A 15 2.27 2.04 -11.41
N ASN A 16 3.03 1.03 -11.03
CA ASN A 16 2.93 -0.28 -11.66
C ASN A 16 3.59 -1.33 -10.78
N ILE A 17 3.28 -2.59 -11.05
CA ILE A 17 3.91 -3.73 -10.40
C ILE A 17 4.26 -4.73 -11.50
N CYS A 18 5.47 -5.26 -11.47
CA CYS A 18 5.89 -6.23 -12.47
C CYS A 18 6.52 -7.45 -11.81
N ILE A 19 6.56 -8.54 -12.55
CA ILE A 19 7.25 -9.76 -12.11
C ILE A 19 8.59 -9.79 -12.82
N TRP A 20 9.68 -9.92 -12.06
CA TRP A 20 11.01 -9.80 -12.62
C TRP A 20 11.97 -10.59 -11.73
N ASP A 21 13.01 -11.16 -12.34
CA ASP A 21 14.00 -11.93 -11.58
C ASP A 21 15.19 -11.08 -11.15
N GLY A 22 15.17 -9.79 -11.45
CA GLY A 22 16.27 -8.90 -11.10
C GLY A 22 17.42 -8.88 -12.10
N ASP A 23 17.33 -9.65 -13.18
CA ASP A 23 18.39 -9.75 -14.15
C ASP A 23 18.26 -8.66 -15.21
N THR A 24 19.15 -7.68 -15.17
CA THR A 24 19.11 -6.57 -16.11
C THR A 24 19.55 -6.97 -17.51
N ASN A 25 20.09 -8.17 -17.69
CA ASN A 25 20.43 -8.64 -19.02
C ASN A 25 19.22 -9.14 -19.80
N THR A 26 18.14 -9.52 -19.11
CA THR A 26 16.92 -9.94 -19.78
C THR A 26 15.93 -8.81 -19.89
N TRP A 27 15.94 -7.88 -18.96
CA TRP A 27 15.03 -6.73 -18.98
C TRP A 27 15.53 -5.69 -17.99
N LYS A 28 15.36 -4.45 -18.34
CA LYS A 28 15.74 -3.34 -17.46
C LYS A 28 14.53 -2.48 -17.17
N PRO A 29 14.40 -1.97 -15.94
CA PRO A 29 13.35 -1.01 -15.67
C PRO A 29 13.51 0.24 -16.53
N PRO A 30 12.42 0.88 -16.89
CA PRO A 30 12.52 2.17 -17.56
C PRO A 30 13.29 3.18 -16.73
N GLU A 31 13.94 4.11 -17.41
CA GLU A 31 14.71 5.11 -16.72
C GLU A 31 13.81 5.93 -15.82
N GLY A 32 14.30 6.26 -14.64
CA GLY A 32 13.51 7.06 -13.69
C GLY A 32 12.72 6.24 -12.68
N TYR A 33 12.69 4.92 -12.83
CA TYR A 33 11.95 4.08 -11.90
C TYR A 33 12.87 3.51 -10.83
N THR A 34 12.35 3.44 -9.60
CA THR A 34 12.98 2.72 -8.51
C THR A 34 12.23 1.41 -8.34
N MET A 35 12.96 0.32 -8.25
CA MET A 35 12.35 -1.02 -8.16
C MET A 35 12.48 -1.51 -6.73
N LEU A 36 11.34 -1.84 -6.12
CA LEU A 36 11.31 -2.34 -4.75
C LEU A 36 10.69 -3.72 -4.74
N VAL A 37 11.29 -4.66 -4.01
CA VAL A 37 10.73 -5.99 -3.85
C VAL A 37 9.49 -5.87 -2.97
N GLN A 38 8.32 -6.17 -3.53
CA GLN A 38 7.06 -5.97 -2.81
C GLN A 38 7.01 -6.77 -1.51
N ALA A 39 7.46 -8.01 -1.54
CA ALA A 39 7.32 -8.91 -0.39
C ALA A 39 8.08 -8.42 0.84
N THR A 40 9.11 -7.61 0.67
CA THR A 40 9.93 -7.15 1.80
C THR A 40 9.81 -5.65 2.05
N THR A 41 9.04 -4.93 1.24
CA THR A 41 8.92 -3.48 1.38
C THR A 41 7.92 -3.14 2.48
N PRO A 42 8.31 -2.34 3.48
CA PRO A 42 7.35 -1.91 4.49
C PRO A 42 6.34 -0.93 3.93
N ALA A 43 5.13 -1.00 4.41
CA ALA A 43 4.05 -0.14 3.95
C ALA A 43 3.19 0.29 5.13
N MET A 44 2.73 1.55 5.10
CA MET A 44 1.79 2.06 6.08
C MET A 44 0.40 1.98 5.48
N VAL A 45 -0.47 1.22 6.12
CA VAL A 45 -1.84 0.99 5.65
C VAL A 45 -2.81 1.25 6.78
N TRP A 46 -4.07 1.54 6.43
CA TRP A 46 -5.10 1.79 7.42
C TRP A 46 -5.58 0.49 8.02
N GLU A 47 -5.59 0.42 9.34
CA GLU A 47 -6.11 -0.74 10.07
C GLU A 47 -6.90 -0.28 11.27
N LEU A 48 -7.85 -1.09 11.68
CA LEU A 48 -8.61 -0.79 12.90
C LEU A 48 -7.66 -0.86 14.10
N ASN A 49 -7.82 0.07 15.02
CA ASN A 49 -7.07 0.04 16.27
C ASN A 49 -7.56 -1.14 17.12
N SER A 50 -6.87 -1.39 18.25
CA SER A 50 -7.20 -2.55 19.07
C SER A 50 -8.60 -2.48 19.64
N GLU A 51 -9.13 -1.30 19.82
CA GLU A 51 -10.47 -1.10 20.35
C GLU A 51 -11.54 -1.13 19.26
N LYS A 52 -11.11 -1.17 17.99
CA LYS A 52 -12.02 -1.19 16.85
C LYS A 52 -12.91 0.03 16.79
N THR A 53 -12.40 1.16 17.24
CA THR A 53 -13.14 2.42 17.27
C THR A 53 -12.66 3.40 16.22
N ASP A 54 -11.50 3.17 15.62
CA ASP A 54 -10.95 4.09 14.66
C ASP A 54 -9.92 3.39 13.80
N TYR A 55 -9.53 4.02 12.70
CA TYR A 55 -8.46 3.50 11.83
C TYR A 55 -7.19 4.27 12.07
N VAL A 56 -6.08 3.55 12.06
CA VAL A 56 -4.74 4.15 12.25
C VAL A 56 -3.83 3.57 11.18
N LEU A 57 -2.79 4.31 10.84
CA LEU A 57 -1.77 3.80 9.91
C LEU A 57 -0.86 2.83 10.66
N THR A 58 -0.71 1.65 10.11
CA THR A 58 0.07 0.57 10.73
C THR A 58 1.05 0.04 9.69
N GLU A 59 2.28 -0.22 10.11
CA GLU A 59 3.28 -0.75 9.19
C GLU A 59 3.07 -2.23 8.97
N GLN A 60 2.99 -2.62 7.69
CA GLN A 60 2.82 -4.01 7.29
C GLN A 60 3.79 -4.28 6.15
N ILE A 61 4.53 -5.39 6.23
CA ILE A 61 5.45 -5.77 5.18
C ILE A 61 4.67 -6.43 4.05
N GLY A 62 4.96 -6.04 2.81
CA GLY A 62 4.37 -6.71 1.65
C GLY A 62 3.01 -6.19 1.23
N MET A 63 2.51 -5.15 1.88
CA MET A 63 1.16 -4.65 1.60
C MET A 63 1.15 -3.47 0.63
N ALA A 64 2.32 -3.00 0.18
CA ALA A 64 2.37 -1.87 -0.73
C ALA A 64 1.86 -2.27 -2.11
N GLY A 65 1.22 -1.34 -2.80
CA GLY A 65 0.68 -1.55 -4.12
C GLY A 65 0.61 -0.26 -4.90
N ILE A 66 -0.09 -0.33 -6.04
CA ILE A 66 -0.22 0.82 -6.93
C ILE A 66 -0.93 1.93 -6.18
N GLY A 67 -0.41 3.16 -6.28
CA GLY A 67 -0.96 4.32 -5.63
C GLY A 67 -0.26 4.71 -4.34
N PHE A 68 0.61 3.83 -3.81
CA PHE A 68 1.35 4.17 -2.59
C PHE A 68 2.47 5.15 -2.91
N THR A 69 2.84 5.96 -1.92
CA THR A 69 3.95 6.90 -2.04
C THR A 69 5.16 6.38 -1.28
N TRP A 70 6.30 6.37 -1.95
CA TRP A 70 7.57 5.91 -1.38
C TRP A 70 8.37 7.09 -0.88
N ASN A 71 8.77 7.06 0.39
CA ASN A 71 9.55 8.17 0.96
C ASN A 71 11.03 7.85 1.14
N GLY A 72 11.49 6.74 0.57
CA GLY A 72 12.87 6.29 0.73
C GLY A 72 13.04 5.23 1.80
N THR A 73 12.04 5.01 2.64
CA THR A 73 12.09 4.05 3.73
C THR A 73 10.85 3.16 3.78
N VAL A 74 9.67 3.74 3.53
CA VAL A 74 8.41 3.01 3.63
C VAL A 74 7.45 3.56 2.60
N CYS A 75 6.55 2.69 2.11
CA CYS A 75 5.46 3.13 1.23
C CYS A 75 4.24 3.44 2.09
N THR A 76 3.56 4.54 1.80
CA THR A 76 2.35 4.93 2.53
C THR A 76 1.18 4.96 1.57
N THR A 77 0.06 4.37 1.97
CA THR A 77 -1.15 4.43 1.16
C THR A 77 -1.59 5.87 0.98
N ASN A 78 -2.11 6.18 -0.22
CA ASN A 78 -2.66 7.51 -0.50
C ASN A 78 -4.18 7.53 -0.36
N GLU A 79 -4.76 6.44 0.13
CA GLU A 79 -6.20 6.42 0.35
C GLU A 79 -6.56 7.25 1.56
N PRO A 80 -7.71 7.92 1.55
CA PRO A 80 -8.13 8.69 2.71
C PRO A 80 -8.46 7.76 3.87
N LYS A 81 -8.40 8.31 5.08
CA LYS A 81 -8.74 7.56 6.26
C LYS A 81 -10.17 7.04 6.18
N PRO A 82 -10.40 5.74 6.38
CA PRO A 82 -11.75 5.20 6.35
C PRO A 82 -12.58 5.75 7.52
N ASN A 83 -13.89 5.70 7.35
CA ASN A 83 -14.79 6.12 8.43
C ASN A 83 -14.74 5.10 9.56
N PRO A 84 -14.73 5.55 10.83
CA PRO A 84 -14.72 4.62 11.96
C PRO A 84 -15.96 3.73 11.97
N PRO A 85 -15.80 2.46 12.35
CA PRO A 85 -16.94 1.54 12.33
C PRO A 85 -18.00 1.86 13.37
N THR A 86 -17.69 2.59 14.40
CA THR A 86 -18.65 2.92 15.43
C THR A 86 -19.69 3.90 14.98
N GLN A 87 -19.60 4.35 13.75
CA GLN A 87 -20.60 5.26 13.24
C GLN A 87 -21.89 4.62 12.86
N GLN A 88 -22.05 3.32 12.90
CA GLN A 88 -23.23 2.70 12.50
C GLN A 88 -24.28 2.97 13.36
N PRO A 89 -25.24 3.30 13.23
CA PRO A 89 -26.26 3.59 14.22
C PRO A 89 -27.46 2.77 14.11
N THR A 90 -27.16 2.74 14.11
CA THR A 90 -27.87 2.34 14.22
C THR A 90 -28.73 2.18 13.88
N THR A 91 -28.50 2.07 13.69
CA THR A 91 -29.17 2.03 13.54
C THR A 91 -29.90 1.81 13.03
N GLU A 92 -29.85 1.73 13.10
CA GLU A 92 -30.47 1.68 12.84
C GLU A 92 -31.05 1.47 12.54
N GLY A 93 -31.24 1.49 12.62
CA GLY A 93 -31.82 1.34 12.76
C GLY A 93 -32.18 1.09 12.06
N THR A 94 -32.18 1.04 12.20
CA THR A 94 -32.55 0.92 11.84
C THR A 94 -32.85 0.57 10.97
N GLN A 95 -32.85 0.40 10.97
CA GLN A 95 -33.15 0.10 10.59
C GLN A 95 -33.64 -0.32 10.20
N THR A 96 -33.95 -0.54 10.33
CA THR A 96 -34.40 -0.85 10.33
C THR A 96 -34.75 -1.11 10.03
N LEU A 97 -34.99 -1.24 10.07
CA LEU A 97 -35.30 -1.31 10.21
C LEU A 97 -35.61 -1.48 9.92
#